data_ae38cc58455db95e21ea3964006f3554
#
_entry.id   ae38cc58455db95e21ea3964006f3554
#
_cell.length_a   1.000
_cell.length_b   1.000
_cell.length_c   1.000
_cell.angle_alpha   90.00
_cell.angle_beta   90.00
_cell.angle_gamma   90.00
#
_symmetry.space_group_name_H-M   'P 1'
#
loop_
_entity.id
_entity.type
_entity.pdbx_description
1 polymer ?
#
loop_
_entity_poly.entity_id
_entity_poly.type
_entity_poly.pdbx_seq_one_letter_code
_entity_poly.pdbx_strand_id
1 'polypeptide(L)'
;MTMTERHIETLLAQIGNRSDKAYGAINTPLYFSTAYKHPGLGESTGYDYTRTANPTRDVLQEAIAVLEYGEQGFATSSGMAAIQLVIEGLLSHGDTVVTLQDLYGGSYRYFHHMEEKGFYNFTYCLTEDEVYAEIEKGPKLVFIETPTNPMMVEFDIAEISKRAHAVGAVVVVDNTFYTPLIQRPLEEGADVVIHSATKYIGGHNDVLGGLVASKGQDINEKLAFQLNTTGATLDPFACWLILRGLKTLAVRLQQHEKNAKSLVEALENHPAIEKVYYSGRGGMVSFAVKDAGIIRDALNSLKIFTFAESLGGVESLITYPETQTHADIPTELRAQYGLTDKVLRISTGIENSDDLVADINQAFNV
;
A
#
# COMPACT_ATOMS: atom_id res chain seq x y z
N MET A 1 -5.37 -30.53 1.32
CA MET A 1 -4.57 -29.31 1.52
C MET A 1 -5.54 -28.15 1.59
N THR A 2 -5.72 -27.58 2.74
CA THR A 2 -6.51 -26.35 2.92
C THR A 2 -5.83 -25.18 2.21
N MET A 3 -6.52 -24.07 1.96
CA MET A 3 -5.87 -22.88 1.34
C MET A 3 -4.68 -22.39 2.15
N THR A 4 -4.73 -22.44 3.48
CA THR A 4 -3.69 -22.02 4.41
C THR A 4 -2.42 -22.90 4.44
N GLU A 5 -2.45 -24.08 3.82
CA GLU A 5 -1.29 -25.00 3.72
C GLU A 5 -0.47 -24.83 2.43
N ARG A 6 -0.86 -23.89 1.55
CA ARG A 6 -0.17 -23.67 0.28
C ARG A 6 0.80 -22.51 0.38
N HIS A 7 1.91 -22.61 -0.35
CA HIS A 7 2.83 -21.49 -0.54
C HIS A 7 2.12 -20.31 -1.24
N ILE A 8 2.51 -19.09 -0.89
CA ILE A 8 1.84 -17.87 -1.36
C ILE A 8 1.89 -17.73 -2.89
N GLU A 9 2.96 -18.17 -3.55
CA GLU A 9 3.08 -18.13 -5.01
C GLU A 9 2.01 -19.01 -5.67
N THR A 10 1.67 -20.14 -5.04
CA THR A 10 0.58 -21.01 -5.52
C THR A 10 -0.78 -20.35 -5.28
N LEU A 11 -0.97 -19.69 -4.14
CA LEU A 11 -2.20 -18.95 -3.86
C LEU A 11 -2.40 -17.85 -4.90
N LEU A 12 -1.37 -17.03 -5.15
CA LEU A 12 -1.39 -15.96 -6.14
C LEU A 12 -1.72 -16.47 -7.55
N ALA A 13 -1.03 -17.49 -8.03
CA ALA A 13 -1.25 -18.04 -9.36
C ALA A 13 -2.66 -18.65 -9.54
N GLN A 14 -3.27 -19.13 -8.46
CA GLN A 14 -4.58 -19.79 -8.45
C GLN A 14 -5.74 -18.87 -8.06
N ILE A 15 -5.50 -17.59 -7.78
CA ILE A 15 -6.55 -16.61 -7.43
C ILE A 15 -7.68 -16.63 -8.47
N GLY A 16 -8.92 -16.74 -7.98
CA GLY A 16 -10.12 -16.72 -8.79
C GLY A 16 -10.33 -17.96 -9.66
N ASN A 17 -9.38 -18.89 -9.71
CA ASN A 17 -9.60 -20.18 -10.37
C ASN A 17 -10.75 -20.92 -9.66
N ARG A 18 -11.69 -21.47 -10.44
CA ARG A 18 -12.89 -22.15 -9.93
C ARG A 18 -13.96 -21.23 -9.33
N SER A 19 -13.86 -19.92 -9.55
CA SER A 19 -14.94 -18.98 -9.16
C SER A 19 -16.18 -19.14 -10.04
N ASP A 20 -16.03 -19.55 -11.30
CA ASP A 20 -17.14 -19.82 -12.20
C ASP A 20 -17.76 -21.20 -11.95
N LYS A 21 -18.96 -21.19 -11.36
CA LYS A 21 -19.74 -22.41 -11.11
C LYS A 21 -20.64 -22.81 -12.30
N ALA A 22 -20.87 -21.88 -13.24
CA ALA A 22 -21.81 -22.09 -14.33
C ALA A 22 -21.17 -22.80 -15.53
N TYR A 23 -19.98 -22.37 -15.93
CA TYR A 23 -19.32 -22.84 -17.15
C TYR A 23 -17.89 -23.37 -16.92
N GLY A 24 -17.35 -23.22 -15.69
CA GLY A 24 -16.02 -23.70 -15.34
C GLY A 24 -14.89 -22.91 -15.99
N ALA A 25 -15.09 -21.63 -16.25
CA ALA A 25 -14.04 -20.76 -16.78
C ALA A 25 -12.83 -20.74 -15.82
N ILE A 26 -11.62 -20.85 -16.38
CA ILE A 26 -10.37 -20.80 -15.61
C ILE A 26 -10.18 -19.42 -14.98
N ASN A 27 -10.47 -18.35 -15.72
CA ASN A 27 -10.40 -16.99 -15.22
C ASN A 27 -11.71 -16.55 -14.58
N THR A 28 -11.64 -15.63 -13.61
CA THR A 28 -12.81 -15.05 -12.96
C THR A 28 -13.72 -14.36 -13.97
N PRO A 29 -15.02 -14.67 -14.02
CA PRO A 29 -15.98 -13.96 -14.86
C PRO A 29 -16.12 -12.49 -14.43
N LEU A 30 -16.39 -11.63 -15.39
CA LEU A 30 -16.62 -10.20 -15.18
C LEU A 30 -18.12 -9.90 -15.17
N TYR A 31 -18.63 -9.46 -14.02
CA TYR A 31 -20.04 -9.13 -13.83
C TYR A 31 -20.25 -7.62 -13.73
N PHE A 32 -20.76 -7.00 -14.79
CA PHE A 32 -21.06 -5.57 -14.85
C PHE A 32 -22.47 -5.18 -14.34
N SER A 33 -23.28 -6.18 -14.00
CA SER A 33 -24.66 -5.91 -13.57
C SER A 33 -24.69 -5.03 -12.32
N THR A 34 -25.49 -3.96 -12.35
CA THR A 34 -25.73 -3.11 -11.19
C THR A 34 -26.73 -3.70 -10.22
N ALA A 35 -27.73 -4.44 -10.73
CA ALA A 35 -28.82 -5.01 -9.95
C ALA A 35 -29.01 -6.50 -10.33
N TYR A 36 -29.55 -7.27 -9.40
CA TYR A 36 -29.75 -8.70 -9.54
C TYR A 36 -31.21 -9.06 -9.28
N LYS A 37 -31.72 -10.05 -10.01
CA LYS A 37 -33.10 -10.53 -9.89
C LYS A 37 -33.25 -11.37 -8.61
N HIS A 38 -34.29 -11.07 -7.83
CA HIS A 38 -34.72 -11.93 -6.74
C HIS A 38 -35.57 -13.10 -7.27
N PRO A 39 -35.35 -14.35 -6.80
CA PRO A 39 -36.21 -15.49 -7.15
C PRO A 39 -37.67 -15.29 -6.72
N GLY A 40 -37.91 -14.67 -5.56
CA GLY A 40 -39.22 -14.38 -5.00
C GLY A 40 -39.17 -13.32 -3.91
N LEU A 41 -40.31 -12.94 -3.35
CA LEU A 41 -40.38 -12.02 -2.24
C LEU A 41 -39.71 -12.62 -1.00
N GLY A 42 -38.71 -11.95 -0.46
CA GLY A 42 -37.92 -12.41 0.69
C GLY A 42 -36.82 -13.43 0.33
N GLU A 43 -36.61 -13.72 -0.97
CA GLU A 43 -35.55 -14.59 -1.44
C GLU A 43 -34.45 -13.77 -2.13
N SER A 44 -33.19 -14.22 -2.04
CA SER A 44 -32.03 -13.60 -2.73
C SER A 44 -31.14 -14.68 -3.33
N THR A 45 -30.41 -14.34 -4.39
CA THR A 45 -29.32 -15.17 -4.94
C THR A 45 -28.01 -14.97 -4.17
N GLY A 46 -28.01 -14.11 -3.15
CA GLY A 46 -26.81 -13.62 -2.46
C GLY A 46 -26.33 -12.27 -2.99
N TYR A 47 -26.90 -11.81 -4.11
CA TYR A 47 -26.58 -10.52 -4.72
C TYR A 47 -27.87 -9.75 -5.01
N ASP A 48 -27.88 -8.49 -4.61
CA ASP A 48 -29.01 -7.59 -4.80
C ASP A 48 -28.60 -6.34 -5.60
N TYR A 49 -27.50 -5.73 -5.21
CA TYR A 49 -26.99 -4.48 -5.80
C TYR A 49 -25.47 -4.40 -5.72
N THR A 50 -24.82 -3.98 -6.81
CA THR A 50 -23.35 -4.05 -6.97
C THR A 50 -22.57 -3.19 -5.96
N ARG A 51 -23.11 -2.08 -5.45
CA ARG A 51 -22.46 -1.33 -4.37
C ARG A 51 -22.29 -2.20 -3.11
N THR A 52 -23.29 -2.99 -2.76
CA THR A 52 -23.28 -3.88 -1.60
C THR A 52 -22.39 -5.10 -1.83
N ALA A 53 -22.65 -5.84 -2.91
CA ALA A 53 -21.89 -7.05 -3.28
C ALA A 53 -21.84 -7.22 -4.81
N ASN A 54 -20.71 -7.72 -5.32
CA ASN A 54 -20.54 -8.03 -6.73
C ASN A 54 -19.67 -9.30 -6.88
N PRO A 55 -20.08 -10.30 -7.70
CA PRO A 55 -19.37 -11.58 -7.79
C PRO A 55 -17.88 -11.46 -8.18
N THR A 56 -17.52 -10.48 -9.03
CA THR A 56 -16.12 -10.25 -9.41
C THR A 56 -15.33 -9.60 -8.29
N ARG A 57 -15.92 -8.61 -7.60
CA ARG A 57 -15.28 -7.92 -6.47
C ARG A 57 -15.09 -8.85 -5.29
N ASP A 58 -16.04 -9.72 -5.00
CA ASP A 58 -15.95 -10.67 -3.89
C ASP A 58 -14.77 -11.62 -4.03
N VAL A 59 -14.45 -12.06 -5.27
CA VAL A 59 -13.24 -12.86 -5.52
C VAL A 59 -11.96 -12.10 -5.13
N LEU A 60 -11.90 -10.78 -5.40
CA LEU A 60 -10.77 -9.97 -5.01
C LEU A 60 -10.71 -9.75 -3.50
N GLN A 61 -11.86 -9.51 -2.86
CA GLN A 61 -11.97 -9.34 -1.41
C GLN A 61 -11.59 -10.62 -0.65
N GLU A 62 -12.06 -11.79 -1.10
CA GLU A 62 -11.62 -13.07 -0.57
C GLU A 62 -10.12 -13.31 -0.77
N ALA A 63 -9.59 -12.92 -1.93
CA ALA A 63 -8.17 -13.09 -2.23
C ALA A 63 -7.29 -12.29 -1.27
N ILE A 64 -7.57 -11.01 -1.03
CA ILE A 64 -6.74 -10.20 -0.12
C ILE A 64 -6.86 -10.66 1.33
N ALA A 65 -8.05 -11.08 1.77
CA ALA A 65 -8.23 -11.67 3.09
C ALA A 65 -7.33 -12.91 3.27
N VAL A 66 -7.34 -13.83 2.30
CA VAL A 66 -6.51 -15.06 2.34
C VAL A 66 -5.01 -14.72 2.30
N LEU A 67 -4.59 -13.79 1.46
CA LEU A 67 -3.17 -13.43 1.29
C LEU A 67 -2.59 -12.78 2.53
N GLU A 68 -3.36 -11.99 3.26
CA GLU A 68 -2.95 -11.33 4.50
C GLU A 68 -3.28 -12.14 5.76
N TYR A 69 -3.86 -13.35 5.63
CA TYR A 69 -4.35 -14.14 6.76
C TYR A 69 -5.42 -13.42 7.58
N GLY A 70 -6.21 -12.58 6.91
CA GLY A 70 -7.37 -11.90 7.46
C GLY A 70 -8.64 -12.76 7.43
N GLU A 71 -9.67 -12.27 8.09
CA GLU A 71 -11.00 -12.90 8.10
C GLU A 71 -11.91 -12.29 7.03
N GLN A 72 -11.74 -11.00 6.74
CA GLN A 72 -12.52 -10.28 5.73
C GLN A 72 -11.64 -9.33 4.91
N GLY A 73 -11.97 -9.21 3.62
CA GLY A 73 -11.35 -8.26 2.71
C GLY A 73 -12.36 -7.26 2.15
N PHE A 74 -11.86 -6.07 1.80
CA PHE A 74 -12.65 -5.00 1.20
C PHE A 74 -11.87 -4.39 0.02
N ALA A 75 -12.59 -4.09 -1.06
CA ALA A 75 -12.02 -3.44 -2.24
C ALA A 75 -12.66 -2.06 -2.45
N THR A 76 -11.81 -1.03 -2.43
CA THR A 76 -12.19 0.39 -2.51
C THR A 76 -11.66 1.04 -3.77
N SER A 77 -12.26 2.17 -4.15
CA SER A 77 -11.95 2.90 -5.40
C SER A 77 -10.52 3.46 -5.48
N SER A 78 -9.77 3.52 -4.37
CA SER A 78 -8.37 3.94 -4.32
C SER A 78 -7.73 3.56 -2.98
N GLY A 79 -6.39 3.63 -2.86
CA GLY A 79 -5.70 3.49 -1.58
C GLY A 79 -6.15 4.55 -0.55
N MET A 80 -6.39 5.78 -0.98
CA MET A 80 -6.94 6.82 -0.10
C MET A 80 -8.35 6.51 0.38
N ALA A 81 -9.19 5.90 -0.46
CA ALA A 81 -10.52 5.43 -0.05
C ALA A 81 -10.43 4.26 0.94
N ALA A 82 -9.38 3.44 0.88
CA ALA A 82 -9.11 2.41 1.88
C ALA A 82 -8.69 3.02 3.22
N ILE A 83 -7.83 4.03 3.23
CA ILE A 83 -7.46 4.78 4.44
C ILE A 83 -8.70 5.44 5.04
N GLN A 84 -9.49 6.15 4.22
CA GLN A 84 -10.72 6.78 4.66
C GLN A 84 -11.71 5.77 5.26
N LEU A 85 -11.90 4.62 4.61
CA LEU A 85 -12.75 3.54 5.09
C LEU A 85 -12.38 3.13 6.51
N VAL A 86 -11.10 2.92 6.77
CA VAL A 86 -10.60 2.44 8.06
C VAL A 86 -10.69 3.54 9.13
N ILE A 87 -10.25 4.75 8.83
CA ILE A 87 -10.27 5.88 9.77
C ILE A 87 -11.71 6.24 10.16
N GLU A 88 -12.61 6.44 9.20
CA GLU A 88 -13.98 6.82 9.48
C GLU A 88 -14.84 5.66 10.00
N GLY A 89 -14.49 4.41 9.66
CA GLY A 89 -15.19 3.22 10.13
C GLY A 89 -14.88 2.83 11.58
N LEU A 90 -13.67 3.16 12.06
CA LEU A 90 -13.20 2.71 13.37
C LEU A 90 -13.12 3.82 14.43
N LEU A 91 -13.10 5.09 14.01
CA LEU A 91 -12.96 6.23 14.90
C LEU A 91 -14.30 6.95 15.14
N SER A 92 -14.42 7.53 16.31
CA SER A 92 -15.45 8.47 16.71
C SER A 92 -14.87 9.88 16.82
N HIS A 93 -15.72 10.90 16.78
CA HIS A 93 -15.30 12.29 16.94
C HIS A 93 -14.51 12.48 18.25
N GLY A 94 -13.33 13.09 18.12
CA GLY A 94 -12.44 13.38 19.24
C GLY A 94 -11.46 12.26 19.59
N ASP A 95 -11.54 11.10 18.92
CA ASP A 95 -10.57 10.01 19.12
C ASP A 95 -9.15 10.44 18.70
N THR A 96 -8.16 9.86 19.37
CA THR A 96 -6.74 10.10 19.11
C THR A 96 -6.13 8.95 18.31
N VAL A 97 -5.33 9.31 17.31
CA VAL A 97 -4.54 8.41 16.47
C VAL A 97 -3.05 8.70 16.67
N VAL A 98 -2.27 7.66 16.93
CA VAL A 98 -0.80 7.72 16.88
C VAL A 98 -0.37 7.27 15.48
N THR A 99 0.49 8.06 14.83
CA THR A 99 1.00 7.76 13.49
C THR A 99 2.44 8.21 13.31
N LEU A 100 3.03 7.94 12.15
CA LEU A 100 4.41 8.32 11.83
C LEU A 100 4.45 9.69 11.17
N GLN A 101 5.57 10.41 11.34
CA GLN A 101 5.83 11.65 10.61
C GLN A 101 6.27 11.36 9.17
N ASP A 102 7.06 10.31 8.95
CA ASP A 102 7.49 9.83 7.64
C ASP A 102 6.45 8.83 7.11
N LEU A 103 5.47 9.31 6.35
CA LEU A 103 4.41 8.53 5.73
C LEU A 103 3.99 9.14 4.39
N TYR A 104 3.23 8.41 3.61
CA TYR A 104 2.73 8.88 2.33
C TYR A 104 2.07 10.27 2.44
N GLY A 105 2.49 11.20 1.59
CA GLY A 105 1.99 12.58 1.64
C GLY A 105 0.46 12.71 1.52
N GLY A 106 -0.20 11.78 0.84
CA GLY A 106 -1.67 11.72 0.77
C GLY A 106 -2.30 11.38 2.13
N SER A 107 -1.68 10.47 2.89
CA SER A 107 -2.14 10.11 4.26
C SER A 107 -1.97 11.31 5.19
N TYR A 108 -0.80 11.96 5.15
CA TYR A 108 -0.57 13.19 5.91
C TYR A 108 -1.61 14.26 5.60
N ARG A 109 -1.85 14.55 4.32
CA ARG A 109 -2.83 15.55 3.88
C ARG A 109 -4.24 15.22 4.39
N TYR A 110 -4.65 13.94 4.33
CA TYR A 110 -5.97 13.51 4.81
C TYR A 110 -6.08 13.64 6.34
N PHE A 111 -5.06 13.21 7.09
CA PHE A 111 -5.06 13.28 8.54
C PHE A 111 -5.07 14.73 9.02
N HIS A 112 -4.22 15.57 8.47
CA HIS A 112 -4.17 17.00 8.79
C HIS A 112 -5.50 17.69 8.48
N HIS A 113 -6.13 17.38 7.35
CA HIS A 113 -7.45 17.91 7.00
C HIS A 113 -8.55 17.49 8.01
N MET A 114 -8.53 16.25 8.49
CA MET A 114 -9.46 15.77 9.49
C MET A 114 -9.24 16.42 10.86
N GLU A 115 -7.97 16.69 11.20
CA GLU A 115 -7.60 17.41 12.43
C GLU A 115 -8.03 18.88 12.37
N GLU A 116 -7.76 19.60 11.27
CA GLU A 116 -8.21 20.98 11.06
C GLU A 116 -9.74 21.14 11.17
N LYS A 117 -10.47 20.12 10.73
CA LYS A 117 -11.94 20.07 10.88
C LYS A 117 -12.40 19.69 12.28
N GLY A 118 -11.49 19.33 13.18
CA GLY A 118 -11.78 18.93 14.54
C GLY A 118 -12.42 17.56 14.67
N PHE A 119 -12.33 16.68 13.65
CA PHE A 119 -12.91 15.34 13.73
C PHE A 119 -12.08 14.40 14.62
N TYR A 120 -10.76 14.37 14.43
CA TYR A 120 -9.82 13.48 15.13
C TYR A 120 -8.59 14.25 15.58
N ASN A 121 -7.81 13.66 16.51
CA ASN A 121 -6.53 14.18 16.94
C ASN A 121 -5.43 13.26 16.47
N PHE A 122 -4.38 13.79 15.84
CA PHE A 122 -3.24 13.01 15.36
C PHE A 122 -1.97 13.36 16.11
N THR A 123 -1.24 12.33 16.56
CA THR A 123 0.10 12.46 17.15
C THR A 123 1.10 11.83 16.21
N TYR A 124 2.01 12.64 15.68
CA TYR A 124 3.01 12.22 14.71
C TYR A 124 4.32 11.89 15.43
N CYS A 125 4.87 10.71 15.21
CA CYS A 125 6.07 10.18 15.81
C CYS A 125 7.19 10.02 14.77
N LEU A 126 8.43 10.33 15.16
CA LEU A 126 9.63 10.18 14.32
C LEU A 126 10.32 8.84 14.55
N THR A 127 10.23 8.31 15.76
CA THR A 127 10.95 7.12 16.19
C THR A 127 10.01 6.08 16.80
N GLU A 128 10.47 4.86 16.85
CA GLU A 128 9.75 3.75 17.48
C GLU A 128 9.54 3.98 18.99
N ASP A 129 10.53 4.56 19.67
CA ASP A 129 10.42 4.91 21.08
C ASP A 129 9.33 5.97 21.33
N GLU A 130 9.19 6.94 20.43
CA GLU A 130 8.08 7.91 20.47
C GLU A 130 6.73 7.23 20.25
N VAL A 131 6.63 6.30 19.29
CA VAL A 131 5.41 5.51 19.07
C VAL A 131 5.02 4.77 20.36
N TYR A 132 5.98 4.11 21.00
CA TYR A 132 5.74 3.39 22.26
C TYR A 132 5.24 4.31 23.37
N ALA A 133 5.88 5.48 23.54
CA ALA A 133 5.50 6.45 24.56
C ALA A 133 4.09 7.05 24.32
N GLU A 134 3.72 7.25 23.07
CA GLU A 134 2.39 7.77 22.74
C GLU A 134 1.29 6.69 22.87
N ILE A 135 1.61 5.42 22.60
CA ILE A 135 0.71 4.29 22.84
C ILE A 135 0.33 4.18 24.32
N GLU A 136 1.28 4.41 25.24
CA GLU A 136 1.02 4.36 26.69
C GLU A 136 -0.05 5.38 27.15
N LYS A 137 -0.32 6.43 26.37
CA LYS A 137 -1.37 7.43 26.67
C LYS A 137 -2.78 6.96 26.28
N GLY A 138 -2.91 5.78 25.68
CA GLY A 138 -4.19 5.16 25.34
C GLY A 138 -4.88 5.77 24.11
N PRO A 139 -4.23 5.85 22.94
CA PRO A 139 -4.89 6.25 21.70
C PRO A 139 -5.99 5.26 21.34
N LYS A 140 -6.91 5.68 20.48
CA LYS A 140 -7.94 4.77 19.93
C LYS A 140 -7.37 3.88 18.82
N LEU A 141 -6.42 4.41 18.04
CA LEU A 141 -5.86 3.73 16.88
C LEU A 141 -4.36 4.08 16.72
N VAL A 142 -3.57 3.12 16.28
CA VAL A 142 -2.18 3.30 15.85
C VAL A 142 -2.14 3.00 14.35
N PHE A 143 -1.74 4.00 13.55
CA PHE A 143 -1.59 3.86 12.10
C PHE A 143 -0.12 3.89 11.71
N ILE A 144 0.37 2.84 11.08
CA ILE A 144 1.78 2.69 10.70
C ILE A 144 1.88 2.43 9.20
N GLU A 145 2.84 3.06 8.55
CA GLU A 145 3.34 2.72 7.23
C GLU A 145 4.75 2.15 7.37
N THR A 146 4.96 0.89 7.03
CA THR A 146 6.27 0.24 7.17
C THR A 146 6.56 -0.71 6.01
N PRO A 147 7.69 -0.48 5.26
CA PRO A 147 8.63 0.61 5.46
C PRO A 147 8.01 1.98 5.15
N THR A 148 8.57 3.03 5.75
CA THR A 148 8.12 4.41 5.55
C THR A 148 8.37 4.92 4.13
N ASN A 149 7.67 5.96 3.74
CA ASN A 149 7.78 6.58 2.43
C ASN A 149 8.10 8.09 2.56
N PRO A 150 9.30 8.56 2.13
CA PRO A 150 10.22 7.84 1.25
C PRO A 150 11.47 7.26 1.93
N MET A 151 11.66 7.37 3.26
CA MET A 151 12.94 7.10 3.89
C MET A 151 13.24 5.62 4.15
N MET A 152 12.28 4.71 3.86
CA MET A 152 12.44 3.26 3.93
C MET A 152 12.79 2.70 5.33
N VAL A 153 12.30 3.37 6.39
CA VAL A 153 12.47 2.93 7.78
C VAL A 153 11.45 1.85 8.11
N GLU A 154 11.90 0.77 8.72
CA GLU A 154 11.02 -0.31 9.20
C GLU A 154 10.69 -0.12 10.69
N PHE A 155 9.48 -0.54 11.07
CA PHE A 155 8.96 -0.53 12.45
C PHE A 155 8.55 -1.95 12.87
N ASP A 156 8.75 -2.29 14.15
CA ASP A 156 8.37 -3.59 14.71
C ASP A 156 6.86 -3.66 14.95
N ILE A 157 6.14 -4.23 13.97
CA ILE A 157 4.69 -4.38 14.03
C ILE A 157 4.28 -5.23 15.24
N ALA A 158 5.03 -6.28 15.58
CA ALA A 158 4.64 -7.19 16.64
C ALA A 158 4.72 -6.52 18.02
N GLU A 159 5.78 -5.77 18.31
CA GLU A 159 5.90 -5.06 19.59
C GLU A 159 4.91 -3.88 19.66
N ILE A 160 4.70 -3.14 18.57
CA ILE A 160 3.68 -2.08 18.49
C ILE A 160 2.29 -2.66 18.75
N SER A 161 1.93 -3.75 18.08
CA SER A 161 0.62 -4.38 18.24
C SER A 161 0.40 -4.86 19.68
N LYS A 162 1.38 -5.49 20.27
CA LYS A 162 1.33 -5.95 21.66
C LYS A 162 1.10 -4.79 22.64
N ARG A 163 1.80 -3.66 22.46
CA ARG A 163 1.63 -2.47 23.31
C ARG A 163 0.28 -1.80 23.10
N ALA A 164 -0.13 -1.64 21.85
CA ALA A 164 -1.41 -1.04 21.48
C ALA A 164 -2.59 -1.84 22.06
N HIS A 165 -2.56 -3.15 21.92
CA HIS A 165 -3.60 -4.01 22.48
C HIS A 165 -3.67 -3.97 24.02
N ALA A 166 -2.54 -3.77 24.70
CA ALA A 166 -2.52 -3.63 26.16
C ALA A 166 -3.32 -2.41 26.67
N VAL A 167 -3.49 -1.40 25.83
CA VAL A 167 -4.30 -0.20 26.13
C VAL A 167 -5.64 -0.17 25.37
N GLY A 168 -5.96 -1.22 24.62
CA GLY A 168 -7.22 -1.35 23.86
C GLY A 168 -7.26 -0.54 22.54
N ALA A 169 -6.10 -0.18 22.01
CA ALA A 169 -5.98 0.50 20.71
C ALA A 169 -5.99 -0.51 19.55
N VAL A 170 -6.56 -0.10 18.41
CA VAL A 170 -6.56 -0.86 17.15
C VAL A 170 -5.28 -0.54 16.37
N VAL A 171 -4.65 -1.55 15.77
CA VAL A 171 -3.45 -1.37 14.95
C VAL A 171 -3.76 -1.52 13.47
N VAL A 172 -3.44 -0.50 12.70
CA VAL A 172 -3.61 -0.42 11.24
C VAL A 172 -2.25 -0.26 10.59
N VAL A 173 -1.96 -1.12 9.62
CA VAL A 173 -0.69 -1.07 8.88
C VAL A 173 -0.95 -0.86 7.39
N ASP A 174 -0.37 0.19 6.81
CA ASP A 174 -0.25 0.31 5.37
C ASP A 174 0.93 -0.52 4.87
N ASN A 175 0.62 -1.63 4.20
CA ASN A 175 1.59 -2.62 3.72
C ASN A 175 1.79 -2.53 2.19
N THR A 176 1.55 -1.36 1.62
CA THR A 176 1.60 -1.14 0.15
C THR A 176 2.96 -1.47 -0.45
N PHE A 177 4.07 -1.15 0.23
CA PHE A 177 5.43 -1.36 -0.29
C PHE A 177 5.86 -2.82 -0.26
N TYR A 178 5.49 -3.54 0.79
CA TYR A 178 5.96 -4.91 0.99
C TYR A 178 5.03 -5.97 0.42
N THR A 179 3.75 -5.65 0.27
CA THR A 179 2.75 -6.62 -0.18
C THR A 179 2.67 -7.86 0.73
N PRO A 180 1.67 -8.72 0.61
CA PRO A 180 1.61 -9.96 1.41
C PRO A 180 2.75 -10.94 1.16
N LEU A 181 3.58 -10.70 0.14
CA LEU A 181 4.74 -11.56 -0.17
C LEU A 181 5.92 -11.35 0.77
N ILE A 182 6.20 -10.11 1.17
CA ILE A 182 7.35 -9.77 2.02
C ILE A 182 6.94 -9.68 3.49
N GLN A 183 5.74 -9.15 3.77
CA GLN A 183 5.26 -8.88 5.12
C GLN A 183 3.75 -9.14 5.22
N ARG A 184 3.32 -9.69 6.33
CA ARG A 184 1.90 -9.93 6.63
C ARG A 184 1.57 -9.39 8.02
N PRO A 185 1.23 -8.13 8.13
CA PRO A 185 1.00 -7.47 9.42
C PRO A 185 -0.03 -8.15 10.32
N LEU A 186 -1.06 -8.79 9.73
CA LEU A 186 -2.05 -9.53 10.52
C LEU A 186 -1.47 -10.78 11.22
N GLU A 187 -0.38 -11.37 10.71
CA GLU A 187 0.34 -12.45 11.41
C GLU A 187 1.20 -11.90 12.54
N GLU A 188 1.61 -10.62 12.45
CA GLU A 188 2.42 -9.92 13.43
C GLU A 188 1.58 -9.19 14.49
N GLY A 189 0.26 -9.33 14.45
CA GLY A 189 -0.66 -8.83 15.47
C GLY A 189 -1.44 -7.57 15.08
N ALA A 190 -1.25 -7.00 13.90
CA ALA A 190 -2.12 -5.92 13.43
C ALA A 190 -3.58 -6.39 13.29
N ASP A 191 -4.52 -5.47 13.40
CA ASP A 191 -5.96 -5.72 13.28
C ASP A 191 -6.45 -5.48 11.85
N VAL A 192 -5.86 -4.50 11.17
CA VAL A 192 -6.23 -4.08 9.82
C VAL A 192 -4.97 -3.82 8.99
N VAL A 193 -4.99 -4.29 7.75
CA VAL A 193 -3.96 -4.01 6.75
C VAL A 193 -4.57 -3.28 5.57
N ILE A 194 -3.88 -2.25 5.09
CA ILE A 194 -4.26 -1.46 3.92
C ILE A 194 -3.24 -1.66 2.81
N HIS A 195 -3.72 -1.67 1.57
CA HIS A 195 -2.89 -1.60 0.37
C HIS A 195 -3.45 -0.58 -0.62
N SER A 196 -2.59 0.23 -1.18
CA SER A 196 -2.87 0.81 -2.49
C SER A 196 -2.63 -0.27 -3.56
N ALA A 197 -3.70 -0.89 -4.04
CA ALA A 197 -3.61 -1.89 -5.09
C ALA A 197 -3.15 -1.32 -6.44
N THR A 198 -3.18 0.01 -6.58
CA THR A 198 -2.60 0.79 -7.68
C THR A 198 -1.11 0.48 -7.92
N LYS A 199 -0.40 0.04 -6.87
CA LYS A 199 1.05 -0.16 -6.82
C LYS A 199 1.42 -1.60 -7.24
N TYR A 200 2.28 -2.27 -6.50
CA TYR A 200 2.76 -3.63 -6.81
C TYR A 200 1.66 -4.66 -7.07
N ILE A 201 0.52 -4.55 -6.39
CA ILE A 201 -0.58 -5.51 -6.53
C ILE A 201 -1.16 -5.46 -7.94
N GLY A 202 -1.53 -4.29 -8.45
CA GLY A 202 -1.93 -4.09 -9.85
C GLY A 202 -0.73 -4.25 -10.80
N GLY A 203 0.34 -3.52 -10.53
CA GLY A 203 1.67 -3.71 -11.09
C GLY A 203 1.87 -3.31 -12.54
N HIS A 204 0.91 -2.66 -13.19
CA HIS A 204 0.97 -2.33 -14.62
C HIS A 204 0.63 -0.86 -14.94
N ASN A 205 0.55 0.01 -13.93
CA ASN A 205 0.21 1.42 -14.07
C ASN A 205 -1.10 1.69 -14.83
N ASP A 206 -2.05 0.74 -14.82
CA ASP A 206 -3.29 0.74 -15.62
C ASP A 206 -4.56 0.70 -14.77
N VAL A 207 -4.45 0.61 -13.44
CA VAL A 207 -5.59 0.50 -12.53
C VAL A 207 -5.36 1.29 -11.24
N LEU A 208 -6.42 1.94 -10.76
CA LEU A 208 -6.49 2.57 -9.45
C LEU A 208 -7.37 1.72 -8.53
N GLY A 209 -6.90 1.43 -7.31
CA GLY A 209 -7.67 0.67 -6.34
C GLY A 209 -7.05 0.65 -4.95
N GLY A 210 -7.87 0.37 -3.94
CA GLY A 210 -7.45 0.12 -2.58
C GLY A 210 -7.97 -1.22 -2.09
N LEU A 211 -7.21 -1.87 -1.22
CA LEU A 211 -7.61 -3.12 -0.57
C LEU A 211 -7.41 -3.00 0.94
N VAL A 212 -8.30 -3.60 1.68
CA VAL A 212 -8.20 -3.74 3.14
C VAL A 212 -8.40 -5.21 3.49
N ALA A 213 -7.59 -5.73 4.41
CA ALA A 213 -7.83 -7.01 5.07
C ALA A 213 -7.90 -6.78 6.58
N SER A 214 -8.80 -7.46 7.27
CA SER A 214 -9.02 -7.25 8.70
C SER A 214 -9.32 -8.53 9.46
N LYS A 215 -9.15 -8.47 10.79
CA LYS A 215 -9.51 -9.50 11.76
C LYS A 215 -10.42 -8.91 12.84
N GLY A 216 -11.26 -9.77 13.40
CA GLY A 216 -12.18 -9.43 14.47
C GLY A 216 -13.56 -9.01 13.97
N GLN A 217 -14.60 -9.68 14.47
CA GLN A 217 -15.97 -9.51 14.02
C GLN A 217 -16.44 -8.06 14.10
N ASP A 218 -16.18 -7.36 15.21
CA ASP A 218 -16.59 -5.96 15.41
C ASP A 218 -15.95 -5.02 14.39
N ILE A 219 -14.68 -5.20 14.09
CA ILE A 219 -13.95 -4.44 13.04
C ILE A 219 -14.55 -4.74 11.67
N ASN A 220 -14.73 -6.01 11.35
CA ASN A 220 -15.28 -6.44 10.07
C ASN A 220 -16.67 -5.87 9.80
N GLU A 221 -17.56 -5.90 10.79
CA GLU A 221 -18.91 -5.35 10.70
C GLU A 221 -18.91 -3.82 10.52
N LYS A 222 -18.07 -3.10 11.26
CA LYS A 222 -17.92 -1.64 11.13
C LYS A 222 -17.41 -1.23 9.74
N LEU A 223 -16.37 -1.91 9.24
CA LEU A 223 -15.82 -1.63 7.92
C LEU A 223 -16.82 -1.97 6.80
N ALA A 224 -17.54 -3.09 6.91
CA ALA A 224 -18.57 -3.46 5.94
C ALA A 224 -19.72 -2.42 5.92
N PHE A 225 -20.18 -1.99 7.10
CA PHE A 225 -21.20 -0.94 7.23
C PHE A 225 -20.74 0.38 6.62
N GLN A 226 -19.51 0.82 6.95
CA GLN A 226 -18.93 2.07 6.45
C GLN A 226 -18.78 2.05 4.94
N LEU A 227 -18.24 0.97 4.37
CA LEU A 227 -18.05 0.82 2.92
C LEU A 227 -19.39 0.88 2.16
N ASN A 228 -20.41 0.17 2.66
CA ASN A 228 -21.73 0.21 2.05
C ASN A 228 -22.40 1.59 2.17
N THR A 229 -22.17 2.30 3.28
CA THR A 229 -22.74 3.62 3.55
C THR A 229 -22.13 4.71 2.69
N THR A 230 -20.81 4.75 2.57
CA THR A 230 -20.09 5.77 1.77
C THR A 230 -20.05 5.44 0.29
N GLY A 231 -20.07 4.15 -0.05
CA GLY A 231 -20.16 3.67 -1.43
C GLY A 231 -18.85 3.76 -2.25
N ALA A 232 -17.70 3.95 -1.61
CA ALA A 232 -16.40 4.04 -2.28
C ALA A 232 -15.88 2.65 -2.72
N THR A 233 -16.75 1.81 -3.28
CA THR A 233 -16.45 0.45 -3.73
C THR A 233 -15.73 0.44 -5.06
N LEU A 234 -14.83 -0.53 -5.26
CA LEU A 234 -14.13 -0.73 -6.53
C LEU A 234 -15.07 -1.33 -7.58
N ASP A 235 -14.97 -0.85 -8.82
CA ASP A 235 -15.74 -1.39 -9.93
C ASP A 235 -15.26 -2.79 -10.36
N PRO A 236 -16.12 -3.60 -11.02
CA PRO A 236 -15.79 -4.98 -11.37
C PRO A 236 -14.61 -5.11 -12.35
N PHE A 237 -14.43 -4.15 -13.27
CA PHE A 237 -13.34 -4.22 -14.24
C PHE A 237 -11.99 -3.93 -13.59
N ALA A 238 -11.92 -2.93 -12.72
CA ALA A 238 -10.73 -2.67 -11.92
C ALA A 238 -10.41 -3.85 -11.00
N CYS A 239 -11.41 -4.49 -10.38
CA CYS A 239 -11.24 -5.74 -9.62
C CYS A 239 -10.60 -6.84 -10.47
N TRP A 240 -11.06 -7.01 -11.70
CA TRP A 240 -10.56 -8.01 -12.63
C TRP A 240 -9.10 -7.74 -13.04
N LEU A 241 -8.73 -6.46 -13.30
CA LEU A 241 -7.34 -6.07 -13.59
C LEU A 241 -6.43 -6.36 -12.40
N ILE A 242 -6.86 -6.02 -11.18
CA ILE A 242 -6.09 -6.29 -9.96
C ILE A 242 -5.93 -7.80 -9.74
N LEU A 243 -6.98 -8.59 -9.91
CA LEU A 243 -6.90 -10.06 -9.86
C LEU A 243 -5.87 -10.61 -10.86
N ARG A 244 -5.82 -10.03 -12.07
CA ARG A 244 -4.83 -10.39 -13.08
C ARG A 244 -3.41 -10.01 -12.65
N GLY A 245 -3.24 -8.82 -12.07
CA GLY A 245 -1.96 -8.35 -11.53
C GLY A 245 -1.42 -9.25 -10.41
N LEU A 246 -2.28 -9.63 -9.47
CA LEU A 246 -1.92 -10.53 -8.36
C LEU A 246 -1.30 -11.85 -8.82
N LYS A 247 -1.80 -12.42 -9.93
CA LYS A 247 -1.30 -13.72 -10.43
C LYS A 247 0.18 -13.71 -10.81
N THR A 248 0.77 -12.56 -11.08
CA THR A 248 2.19 -12.40 -11.44
C THR A 248 2.99 -11.65 -10.38
N LEU A 249 2.39 -11.30 -9.25
CA LEU A 249 3.03 -10.49 -8.22
C LEU A 249 4.36 -11.11 -7.73
N ALA A 250 4.40 -12.42 -7.49
CA ALA A 250 5.59 -13.09 -6.98
C ALA A 250 6.79 -12.97 -7.93
N VAL A 251 6.59 -13.28 -9.21
CA VAL A 251 7.69 -13.20 -10.20
C VAL A 251 8.12 -11.77 -10.49
N ARG A 252 7.16 -10.81 -10.46
CA ARG A 252 7.48 -9.39 -10.61
C ARG A 252 8.31 -8.89 -9.43
N LEU A 253 7.86 -9.17 -8.21
CA LEU A 253 8.52 -8.67 -7.01
C LEU A 253 9.95 -9.23 -6.86
N GLN A 254 10.18 -10.49 -7.23
CA GLN A 254 11.53 -11.06 -7.30
C GLN A 254 12.45 -10.28 -8.25
N GLN A 255 11.95 -9.89 -9.42
CA GLN A 255 12.76 -9.11 -10.37
C GLN A 255 12.93 -7.66 -9.90
N HIS A 256 11.89 -7.02 -9.32
CA HIS A 256 11.99 -5.71 -8.71
C HIS A 256 13.09 -5.66 -7.63
N GLU A 257 13.08 -6.63 -6.71
CA GLU A 257 14.07 -6.69 -5.64
C GLU A 257 15.49 -6.94 -6.18
N LYS A 258 15.65 -7.84 -7.16
CA LYS A 258 16.92 -8.04 -7.83
C LYS A 258 17.46 -6.75 -8.44
N ASN A 259 16.61 -6.01 -9.15
CA ASN A 259 16.99 -4.74 -9.77
C ASN A 259 17.31 -3.67 -8.72
N ALA A 260 16.54 -3.60 -7.62
CA ALA A 260 16.81 -2.69 -6.51
C ALA A 260 18.20 -2.94 -5.90
N LYS A 261 18.56 -4.20 -5.65
CA LYS A 261 19.88 -4.56 -5.11
C LYS A 261 21.02 -4.15 -6.04
N SER A 262 20.88 -4.36 -7.35
CA SER A 262 21.88 -3.92 -8.34
C SER A 262 22.02 -2.40 -8.38
N LEU A 263 20.90 -1.67 -8.27
CA LEU A 263 20.92 -0.21 -8.24
C LEU A 263 21.49 0.34 -6.92
N VAL A 264 21.20 -0.28 -5.78
CA VAL A 264 21.79 0.09 -4.49
C VAL A 264 23.29 -0.01 -4.55
N GLU A 265 23.85 -1.13 -5.05
CA GLU A 265 25.30 -1.31 -5.23
C GLU A 265 25.90 -0.22 -6.13
N ALA A 266 25.26 0.11 -7.24
CA ALA A 266 25.72 1.16 -8.14
C ALA A 266 25.66 2.55 -7.50
N LEU A 267 24.56 2.89 -6.82
CA LEU A 267 24.37 4.19 -6.15
C LEU A 267 25.35 4.39 -4.99
N GLU A 268 25.60 3.38 -4.16
CA GLU A 268 26.56 3.46 -3.05
C GLU A 268 27.99 3.74 -3.51
N ASN A 269 28.35 3.28 -4.71
CA ASN A 269 29.66 3.51 -5.32
C ASN A 269 29.72 4.75 -6.23
N HIS A 270 28.60 5.45 -6.43
CA HIS A 270 28.54 6.57 -7.36
C HIS A 270 29.05 7.88 -6.72
N PRO A 271 29.98 8.62 -7.36
CA PRO A 271 30.62 9.81 -6.78
C PRO A 271 29.67 10.95 -6.45
N ALA A 272 28.55 11.10 -7.17
CA ALA A 272 27.56 12.15 -6.93
C ALA A 272 26.56 11.82 -5.80
N ILE A 273 26.53 10.59 -5.31
CA ILE A 273 25.56 10.14 -4.29
C ILE A 273 26.16 10.31 -2.89
N GLU A 274 25.36 10.86 -1.99
CA GLU A 274 25.71 11.09 -0.58
C GLU A 274 25.27 9.90 0.29
N LYS A 275 24.06 9.39 0.08
CA LYS A 275 23.48 8.35 0.91
C LYS A 275 22.41 7.56 0.15
N VAL A 276 22.28 6.27 0.43
CA VAL A 276 21.23 5.38 -0.07
C VAL A 276 20.36 4.91 1.10
N TYR A 277 19.08 4.85 0.89
CA TYR A 277 18.08 4.37 1.84
C TYR A 277 17.37 3.17 1.21
N TYR A 278 17.60 2.00 1.77
CA TYR A 278 17.02 0.75 1.31
C TYR A 278 16.85 -0.21 2.49
N SER A 279 15.68 -0.80 2.63
CA SER A 279 15.39 -1.76 3.69
C SER A 279 16.00 -3.16 3.49
N GLY A 280 16.65 -3.40 2.35
CA GLY A 280 17.19 -4.71 1.97
C GLY A 280 16.20 -5.63 1.26
N ARG A 281 14.93 -5.23 1.18
CA ARG A 281 13.83 -6.01 0.59
C ARG A 281 12.98 -5.16 -0.35
N GLY A 282 12.35 -5.81 -1.35
CA GLY A 282 11.44 -5.16 -2.29
C GLY A 282 12.14 -4.28 -3.32
N GLY A 283 11.34 -3.50 -4.06
CA GLY A 283 11.78 -2.74 -5.24
C GLY A 283 11.89 -1.23 -5.05
N MET A 284 11.75 -0.71 -3.80
CA MET A 284 11.82 0.72 -3.51
C MET A 284 13.21 1.11 -3.00
N VAL A 285 13.82 2.12 -3.59
CA VAL A 285 15.11 2.69 -3.18
C VAL A 285 15.01 4.20 -3.15
N SER A 286 15.40 4.82 -2.04
CA SER A 286 15.61 6.27 -1.99
C SER A 286 17.10 6.58 -1.87
N PHE A 287 17.51 7.74 -2.37
CA PHE A 287 18.92 8.17 -2.27
C PHE A 287 19.02 9.69 -2.24
N ALA A 288 20.07 10.19 -1.61
CA ALA A 288 20.40 11.60 -1.59
C ALA A 288 21.62 11.88 -2.45
N VAL A 289 21.55 12.92 -3.29
CA VAL A 289 22.70 13.43 -4.05
C VAL A 289 23.52 14.38 -3.17
N LYS A 290 24.82 14.54 -3.46
CA LYS A 290 25.69 15.50 -2.75
C LYS A 290 25.31 16.97 -3.04
N ASP A 291 24.88 17.23 -4.28
CA ASP A 291 24.49 18.56 -4.75
C ASP A 291 23.11 18.50 -5.42
N ALA A 292 22.12 19.18 -4.84
CA ALA A 292 20.78 19.26 -5.41
C ALA A 292 20.74 19.95 -6.79
N GLY A 293 21.75 20.76 -7.11
CA GLY A 293 21.86 21.47 -8.40
C GLY A 293 21.90 20.56 -9.62
N ILE A 294 22.36 19.32 -9.46
CA ILE A 294 22.44 18.36 -10.59
C ILE A 294 21.11 17.67 -10.91
N ILE A 295 20.12 17.69 -9.98
CA ILE A 295 18.90 16.88 -10.08
C ILE A 295 18.14 17.16 -11.38
N ARG A 296 17.98 18.44 -11.74
CA ARG A 296 17.22 18.81 -12.95
C ARG A 296 17.82 18.19 -14.21
N ASP A 297 19.15 18.31 -14.37
CA ASP A 297 19.83 17.84 -15.56
C ASP A 297 19.90 16.31 -15.58
N ALA A 298 20.10 15.69 -14.43
CA ALA A 298 20.04 14.25 -14.28
C ALA A 298 18.66 13.69 -14.68
N LEU A 299 17.57 14.24 -14.14
CA LEU A 299 16.22 13.79 -14.47
C LEU A 299 15.88 13.98 -15.96
N ASN A 300 16.37 15.07 -16.58
CA ASN A 300 16.15 15.34 -18.00
C ASN A 300 16.99 14.45 -18.93
N SER A 301 18.06 13.83 -18.43
CA SER A 301 18.96 12.97 -19.21
C SER A 301 18.64 11.49 -19.15
N LEU A 302 17.70 11.08 -18.29
CA LEU A 302 17.24 9.69 -18.17
C LEU A 302 16.64 9.20 -19.50
N LYS A 303 16.87 7.92 -19.80
CA LYS A 303 16.45 7.27 -21.05
C LYS A 303 15.53 6.07 -20.81
N ILE A 304 15.64 5.44 -19.66
CA ILE A 304 14.85 4.27 -19.27
C ILE A 304 13.93 4.64 -18.11
N PHE A 305 14.49 5.20 -17.02
CA PHE A 305 13.66 5.68 -15.93
C PHE A 305 12.75 6.81 -16.39
N THR A 306 11.47 6.69 -16.06
CA THR A 306 10.52 7.78 -16.28
C THR A 306 10.41 8.64 -15.03
N PHE A 307 10.61 9.95 -15.16
CA PHE A 307 10.32 10.92 -14.09
C PHE A 307 8.82 11.08 -13.95
N ALA A 308 8.25 10.36 -12.99
CA ALA A 308 6.80 10.32 -12.75
C ALA A 308 6.49 9.96 -11.30
N GLU A 309 5.29 10.32 -10.86
CA GLU A 309 4.73 9.82 -9.61
C GLU A 309 4.25 8.37 -9.77
N SER A 310 4.01 7.71 -8.68
CA SER A 310 3.63 6.31 -8.54
C SER A 310 4.82 5.38 -8.28
N LEU A 311 4.57 4.07 -8.23
CA LEU A 311 5.56 3.04 -7.95
C LEU A 311 4.97 1.64 -8.19
N GLY A 312 5.83 0.63 -8.19
CA GLY A 312 5.42 -0.78 -8.18
C GLY A 312 4.93 -1.31 -9.53
N GLY A 313 4.99 -0.49 -10.58
CA GLY A 313 4.73 -0.92 -11.96
C GLY A 313 5.90 -1.70 -12.55
N VAL A 314 5.65 -2.36 -13.68
CA VAL A 314 6.69 -3.11 -14.41
C VAL A 314 7.75 -2.20 -15.01
N GLU A 315 7.47 -0.91 -15.20
CA GLU A 315 8.41 0.12 -15.64
C GLU A 315 9.10 0.79 -14.44
N SER A 316 10.37 1.12 -14.59
CA SER A 316 11.15 1.85 -13.59
C SER A 316 10.77 3.33 -13.57
N LEU A 317 10.43 3.83 -12.39
CA LEU A 317 10.07 5.23 -12.16
C LEU A 317 11.05 5.89 -11.19
N ILE A 318 11.31 7.18 -11.41
CA ILE A 318 12.01 8.03 -10.45
C ILE A 318 11.11 9.21 -10.06
N THR A 319 11.08 9.52 -8.78
CA THR A 319 10.27 10.60 -8.20
C THR A 319 11.17 11.56 -7.45
N TYR A 320 10.85 12.86 -7.51
CA TYR A 320 11.46 13.88 -6.65
C TYR A 320 10.44 14.28 -5.58
N PRO A 321 10.48 13.67 -4.38
CA PRO A 321 9.43 13.79 -3.36
C PRO A 321 9.14 15.22 -2.95
N GLU A 322 10.15 16.09 -2.91
CA GLU A 322 10.02 17.48 -2.49
C GLU A 322 8.97 18.26 -3.29
N THR A 323 8.94 18.04 -4.61
CA THR A 323 8.05 18.78 -5.52
C THR A 323 6.81 17.98 -5.97
N GLN A 324 6.76 16.69 -5.61
CA GLN A 324 5.71 15.76 -6.04
C GLN A 324 4.97 15.16 -4.83
N THR A 325 5.33 13.96 -4.42
CA THR A 325 4.55 13.15 -3.47
C THR A 325 4.47 13.71 -2.06
N HIS A 326 5.38 14.60 -1.65
CA HIS A 326 5.47 15.20 -0.31
C HIS A 326 5.45 16.73 -0.34
N ALA A 327 5.06 17.34 -1.46
CA ALA A 327 5.02 18.80 -1.61
C ALA A 327 4.07 19.47 -0.60
N ASP A 328 3.00 18.79 -0.19
CA ASP A 328 2.02 19.30 0.76
C ASP A 328 2.52 19.27 2.23
N ILE A 329 3.64 18.58 2.51
CA ILE A 329 4.21 18.52 3.85
C ILE A 329 5.17 19.72 4.03
N PRO A 330 5.04 20.51 5.10
CA PRO A 330 5.95 21.63 5.38
C PRO A 330 7.42 21.20 5.40
N THR A 331 8.31 22.05 4.85
CA THR A 331 9.74 21.72 4.70
C THR A 331 10.41 21.42 6.05
N GLU A 332 10.02 22.14 7.10
CA GLU A 332 10.55 21.95 8.46
C GLU A 332 10.18 20.57 9.03
N LEU A 333 8.99 20.06 8.70
CA LEU A 333 8.56 18.72 9.10
C LEU A 333 9.29 17.65 8.31
N ARG A 334 9.44 17.82 6.99
CA ARG A 334 10.19 16.90 6.13
C ARG A 334 11.65 16.76 6.59
N ALA A 335 12.27 17.87 6.98
CA ALA A 335 13.65 17.88 7.45
C ALA A 335 13.86 17.06 8.73
N GLN A 336 12.84 16.92 9.58
CA GLN A 336 12.94 16.17 10.84
C GLN A 336 13.21 14.68 10.62
N TYR A 337 12.69 14.10 9.53
CA TYR A 337 12.95 12.69 9.17
C TYR A 337 13.94 12.54 8.01
N GLY A 338 14.62 13.62 7.62
CA GLY A 338 15.72 13.57 6.64
C GLY A 338 15.33 13.74 5.18
N LEU A 339 14.06 14.03 4.88
CA LEU A 339 13.62 14.35 3.52
C LEU A 339 13.98 15.80 3.19
N THR A 340 15.06 15.96 2.43
CA THR A 340 15.58 17.26 1.96
C THR A 340 15.43 17.39 0.44
N ASP A 341 15.77 18.56 -0.09
CA ASP A 341 15.85 18.86 -1.53
C ASP A 341 16.86 18.00 -2.32
N LYS A 342 17.64 17.17 -1.63
CA LYS A 342 18.60 16.25 -2.24
C LYS A 342 18.05 14.84 -2.49
N VAL A 343 16.90 14.51 -1.94
CA VAL A 343 16.36 13.13 -1.93
C VAL A 343 15.54 12.85 -3.17
N LEU A 344 15.87 11.72 -3.82
CA LEU A 344 15.13 11.11 -4.91
C LEU A 344 14.67 9.71 -4.50
N ARG A 345 13.57 9.23 -5.09
CA ARG A 345 13.04 7.89 -4.86
C ARG A 345 12.87 7.14 -6.16
N ILE A 346 13.41 5.94 -6.23
CA ILE A 346 13.27 4.99 -7.35
C ILE A 346 12.26 3.91 -6.97
N SER A 347 11.38 3.60 -7.90
CA SER A 347 10.65 2.34 -7.98
C SER A 347 11.25 1.53 -9.12
N THR A 348 11.96 0.47 -8.81
CA THR A 348 12.53 -0.38 -9.84
C THR A 348 11.47 -1.18 -10.55
N GLY A 349 11.55 -1.23 -11.88
CA GLY A 349 10.72 -2.10 -12.70
C GLY A 349 11.33 -3.50 -12.90
N ILE A 350 10.92 -4.17 -13.96
CA ILE A 350 11.38 -5.53 -14.28
C ILE A 350 12.32 -5.58 -15.50
N GLU A 351 12.84 -4.44 -15.92
CA GLU A 351 13.83 -4.31 -17.01
C GLU A 351 15.12 -5.05 -16.67
N ASN A 352 16.05 -5.09 -17.61
CA ASN A 352 17.38 -5.63 -17.36
C ASN A 352 18.14 -4.73 -16.37
N SER A 353 18.74 -5.33 -15.33
CA SER A 353 19.45 -4.58 -14.28
C SER A 353 20.64 -3.78 -14.79
N ASP A 354 21.39 -4.31 -15.80
CA ASP A 354 22.56 -3.61 -16.34
C ASP A 354 22.15 -2.34 -17.10
N ASP A 355 21.01 -2.38 -17.80
CA ASP A 355 20.45 -1.22 -18.49
C ASP A 355 20.01 -0.14 -17.49
N LEU A 356 19.37 -0.53 -16.39
CA LEU A 356 18.96 0.40 -15.32
C LEU A 356 20.18 1.07 -14.67
N VAL A 357 21.22 0.29 -14.34
CA VAL A 357 22.46 0.81 -13.77
C VAL A 357 23.15 1.75 -14.75
N ALA A 358 23.21 1.40 -16.03
CA ALA A 358 23.81 2.24 -17.07
C ALA A 358 23.06 3.59 -17.21
N ASP A 359 21.72 3.57 -17.12
CA ASP A 359 20.91 4.78 -17.23
C ASP A 359 21.12 5.73 -16.03
N ILE A 360 21.16 5.20 -14.81
CA ILE A 360 21.47 6.01 -13.61
C ILE A 360 22.89 6.58 -13.70
N ASN A 361 23.89 5.75 -14.02
CA ASN A 361 25.27 6.21 -14.11
C ASN A 361 25.44 7.32 -15.14
N GLN A 362 24.83 7.20 -16.33
CA GLN A 362 24.96 8.24 -17.35
C GLN A 362 24.19 9.53 -16.96
N ALA A 363 23.08 9.41 -16.23
CA ALA A 363 22.26 10.54 -15.83
C ALA A 363 22.90 11.39 -14.73
N PHE A 364 23.59 10.78 -13.76
CA PHE A 364 24.20 11.46 -12.63
C PHE A 364 25.71 11.74 -12.79
N ASN A 365 26.29 11.45 -13.94
CA ASN A 365 27.67 11.81 -14.30
C ASN A 365 27.78 13.24 -14.89
N VAL A 366 26.88 14.15 -14.52
CA VAL A 366 26.81 15.53 -15.06
C VAL A 366 27.77 16.47 -14.32
#